data_8a2b48892d45e9b8fb76649327bbd392
#
_entry.id   8a2b48892d45e9b8fb76649327bbd392
#
_cell.length_a   1.000
_cell.length_b   1.000
_cell.length_c   1.000
_cell.angle_alpha   90.00
_cell.angle_beta   90.00
_cell.angle_gamma   90.00
#
_symmetry.space_group_name_H-M   'P 1'
#
loop_
_entity.id
_entity.type
_entity.pdbx_description
1 polymer ?
#
loop_
_entity_poly.entity_id
_entity_poly.type
_entity_poly.pdbx_seq_one_letter_code
_entity_poly.pdbx_strand_id
1 'polypeptide(L)'
;MNLQLIFRVNGAILFINGLFFLFLTEMFLGMAGFDITPQLQTLAQAMGVSLIAVAILSWRTPDIAGSAVESYGQLFAIIGLLWVLLLGFHGATGQASGPPLFGNLIINVVLAALFFVYSKK
;
A
#
# COMPACT_ATOMS: atom_id res chain seq x y z
N MET A 1 -12.33 -15.52 -6.89
CA MET A 1 -11.60 -14.66 -5.91
C MET A 1 -12.51 -14.39 -4.73
N ASN A 2 -11.97 -14.34 -3.54
CA ASN A 2 -12.72 -14.05 -2.33
C ASN A 2 -11.97 -13.01 -1.49
N LEU A 3 -12.64 -12.50 -0.47
CA LEU A 3 -12.09 -11.43 0.37
C LEU A 3 -10.81 -11.87 1.08
N GLN A 4 -10.72 -13.13 1.52
CA GLN A 4 -9.52 -13.66 2.16
C GLN A 4 -8.31 -13.57 1.24
N LEU A 5 -8.47 -13.94 -0.03
CA LEU A 5 -7.38 -13.84 -1.00
C LEU A 5 -6.97 -12.39 -1.23
N ILE A 6 -7.92 -11.47 -1.27
CA ILE A 6 -7.63 -10.05 -1.45
C ILE A 6 -6.78 -9.53 -0.29
N PHE A 7 -7.11 -9.89 0.95
CA PHE A 7 -6.29 -9.54 2.11
C PHE A 7 -4.87 -10.11 2.01
N ARG A 8 -4.73 -11.35 1.54
CA ARG A 8 -3.41 -11.98 1.37
C ARG A 8 -2.58 -11.28 0.31
N VAL A 9 -3.19 -10.98 -0.84
CA VAL A 9 -2.51 -10.27 -1.94
C VAL A 9 -2.10 -8.88 -1.48
N ASN A 10 -2.99 -8.15 -0.82
CA ASN A 10 -2.69 -6.83 -0.30
C ASN A 10 -1.51 -6.88 0.69
N GLY A 11 -1.52 -7.86 1.59
CA GLY A 11 -0.44 -8.05 2.55
C GLY A 11 0.90 -8.32 1.87
N ALA A 12 0.91 -9.19 0.86
CA ALA A 12 2.13 -9.50 0.12
C ALA A 12 2.68 -8.27 -0.59
N ILE A 13 1.82 -7.49 -1.23
CA ILE A 13 2.23 -6.27 -1.95
C ILE A 13 2.78 -5.23 -0.97
N LEU A 14 2.10 -5.00 0.14
CA LEU A 14 2.57 -4.06 1.16
C LEU A 14 3.90 -4.49 1.77
N PHE A 15 4.08 -5.79 1.98
CA PHE A 15 5.34 -6.34 2.49
C PHE A 15 6.49 -6.05 1.53
N ILE A 16 6.29 -6.32 0.24
CA ILE A 16 7.30 -6.07 -0.80
C ILE A 16 7.63 -4.58 -0.87
N ASN A 17 6.62 -3.71 -0.90
CA ASN A 17 6.84 -2.27 -0.89
C ASN A 17 7.61 -1.82 0.36
N GLY A 18 7.26 -2.37 1.51
CA GLY A 18 7.95 -2.07 2.77
C GLY A 18 9.42 -2.44 2.71
N LEU A 19 9.74 -3.60 2.12
CA LEU A 19 11.13 -4.02 1.95
C LEU A 19 11.90 -3.09 1.00
N PHE A 20 11.27 -2.61 -0.07
CA PHE A 20 11.89 -1.63 -0.95
C PHE A 20 12.23 -0.34 -0.22
N PHE A 21 11.29 0.20 0.57
CA PHE A 21 11.55 1.40 1.36
C PHE A 21 12.63 1.20 2.41
N LEU A 22 12.71 0.00 2.99
CA LEU A 22 13.63 -0.27 4.09
C LEU A 22 15.05 -0.59 3.60
N PHE A 23 15.18 -1.41 2.57
CA PHE A 23 16.47 -1.94 2.12
C PHE A 23 16.94 -1.41 0.78
N LEU A 24 16.04 -0.97 -0.09
CA LEU A 24 16.36 -0.45 -1.41
C LEU A 24 15.90 1.00 -1.55
N THR A 25 16.06 1.78 -0.49
CA THR A 25 15.54 3.13 -0.37
C THR A 25 16.02 4.03 -1.51
N GLU A 26 17.33 4.05 -1.76
CA GLU A 26 17.91 4.94 -2.77
C GLU A 26 17.39 4.60 -4.17
N MET A 27 17.40 3.32 -4.51
CA MET A 27 16.94 2.88 -5.82
C MET A 27 15.46 3.21 -6.01
N PHE A 28 14.63 2.88 -5.02
CA PHE A 28 13.18 3.03 -5.13
C PHE A 28 12.76 4.49 -5.20
N LEU A 29 13.29 5.32 -4.31
CA LEU A 29 12.96 6.74 -4.29
C LEU A 29 13.58 7.48 -5.47
N GLY A 30 14.77 7.08 -5.91
CA GLY A 30 15.39 7.65 -7.11
C GLY A 30 14.54 7.42 -8.34
N MET A 31 13.94 6.25 -8.49
CA MET A 31 13.03 5.94 -9.60
C MET A 31 11.75 6.79 -9.53
N ALA A 32 11.35 7.24 -8.35
CA ALA A 32 10.20 8.12 -8.16
C ALA A 32 10.53 9.60 -8.34
N GLY A 33 11.78 9.93 -8.61
CA GLY A 33 12.21 11.30 -8.89
C GLY A 33 12.65 12.09 -7.68
N PHE A 34 12.92 11.44 -6.55
CA PHE A 34 13.35 12.13 -5.33
C PHE A 34 14.86 12.29 -5.28
N ASP A 35 15.30 13.44 -4.75
CA ASP A 35 16.70 13.65 -4.37
C ASP A 35 16.94 12.98 -3.02
N ILE A 36 17.93 12.10 -2.95
CA ILE A 36 18.17 11.30 -1.76
C ILE A 36 19.00 12.09 -0.76
N THR A 37 18.46 12.27 0.44
CA THR A 37 19.15 12.88 1.57
C THR A 37 19.10 11.92 2.76
N PRO A 38 20.01 12.08 3.76
CA PRO A 38 19.94 11.25 4.97
C PRO A 38 18.60 11.33 5.68
N GLN A 39 18.00 12.52 5.73
CA GLN A 39 16.69 12.69 6.35
C GLN A 39 15.60 11.95 5.59
N LEU A 40 15.62 12.03 4.27
CA LEU A 40 14.65 11.30 3.43
C LEU A 40 14.81 9.80 3.61
N GLN A 41 16.04 9.28 3.67
CA GLN A 41 16.28 7.87 3.91
C GLN A 41 15.71 7.42 5.24
N THR A 42 15.91 8.20 6.29
CA THR A 42 15.39 7.88 7.63
C THR A 42 13.86 7.79 7.61
N LEU A 43 13.19 8.77 7.01
CA LEU A 43 11.73 8.79 6.92
C LEU A 43 11.21 7.64 6.06
N ALA A 44 11.90 7.36 4.95
CA ALA A 44 11.49 6.26 4.07
C ALA A 44 11.63 4.90 4.74
N GLN A 45 12.68 4.71 5.54
CA GLN A 45 12.85 3.46 6.30
C GLN A 45 11.75 3.30 7.34
N ALA A 46 11.39 4.37 8.04
CA ALA A 46 10.26 4.35 8.97
C ALA A 46 8.95 4.02 8.26
N MET A 47 8.73 4.57 7.07
CA MET A 47 7.58 4.24 6.25
C MET A 47 7.59 2.77 5.86
N GLY A 48 8.76 2.22 5.52
CA GLY A 48 8.91 0.80 5.20
C GLY A 48 8.45 -0.10 6.33
N VAL A 49 8.86 0.21 7.56
CA VAL A 49 8.42 -0.52 8.75
C VAL A 49 6.91 -0.41 8.92
N SER A 50 6.34 0.78 8.72
CA SER A 50 4.89 0.99 8.81
C SER A 50 4.13 0.16 7.78
N LEU A 51 4.63 0.09 6.55
CA LEU A 51 4.02 -0.74 5.50
C LEU A 51 4.08 -2.22 5.84
N ILE A 52 5.20 -2.68 6.40
CA ILE A 52 5.32 -4.07 6.84
C ILE A 52 4.35 -4.37 7.98
N ALA A 53 4.16 -3.44 8.90
CA ALA A 53 3.19 -3.59 9.98
C ALA A 53 1.76 -3.76 9.44
N VAL A 54 1.36 -2.91 8.50
CA VAL A 54 0.04 -3.03 7.86
C VAL A 54 -0.04 -4.31 7.04
N ALA A 55 1.06 -4.72 6.40
CA ALA A 55 1.12 -5.99 5.67
C ALA A 55 0.81 -7.18 6.57
N ILE A 56 1.38 -7.22 7.75
CA ILE A 56 1.14 -8.28 8.72
C ILE A 56 -0.34 -8.28 9.14
N LEU A 57 -0.89 -7.11 9.42
CA LEU A 57 -2.30 -6.98 9.78
C LEU A 57 -3.20 -7.47 8.64
N SER A 58 -2.91 -7.08 7.42
CA SER A 58 -3.69 -7.50 6.25
C SER A 58 -3.62 -9.00 6.06
N TRP A 59 -2.42 -9.58 6.17
CA TRP A 59 -2.24 -11.02 5.99
C TRP A 59 -3.01 -11.83 7.03
N ARG A 60 -3.04 -11.35 8.30
CA ARG A 60 -3.65 -12.08 9.40
C ARG A 60 -5.14 -11.79 9.60
N THR A 61 -5.66 -10.73 9.01
CA THR A 61 -7.07 -10.35 9.20
C THR A 61 -8.04 -11.49 8.87
N PRO A 62 -7.89 -12.23 7.75
CA PRO A 62 -8.83 -13.32 7.45
C PRO A 62 -8.87 -14.41 8.53
N ASP A 63 -7.74 -14.63 9.21
CA ASP A 63 -7.64 -15.68 10.24
C ASP A 63 -8.24 -15.26 11.57
N ILE A 64 -8.31 -13.96 11.83
CA ILE A 64 -8.68 -13.42 13.16
C ILE A 64 -10.08 -12.84 13.17
N ALA A 65 -10.50 -12.21 12.09
CA ALA A 65 -11.70 -11.38 12.06
C ALA A 65 -13.01 -12.16 12.13
N GLY A 66 -13.01 -13.42 11.67
CA GLY A 66 -14.24 -14.21 11.64
C GLY A 66 -15.34 -13.52 10.86
N SER A 67 -16.49 -13.31 11.48
CA SER A 67 -17.64 -12.65 10.86
C SER A 67 -17.43 -11.16 10.60
N ALA A 68 -16.39 -10.56 11.19
CA ALA A 68 -16.08 -9.14 11.00
C ALA A 68 -15.21 -8.89 9.77
N VAL A 69 -14.84 -9.92 9.00
CA VAL A 69 -13.92 -9.79 7.88
C VAL A 69 -14.42 -8.78 6.83
N GLU A 70 -15.71 -8.71 6.60
CA GLU A 70 -16.28 -7.78 5.62
C GLU A 70 -16.17 -6.34 6.08
N SER A 71 -16.37 -6.08 7.37
CA SER A 71 -16.16 -4.74 7.94
C SER A 71 -14.72 -4.31 7.79
N TYR A 72 -13.77 -5.21 8.04
CA TYR A 72 -12.36 -4.90 7.82
C TYR A 72 -12.05 -4.68 6.34
N GLY A 73 -12.71 -5.43 5.45
CA GLY A 73 -12.56 -5.20 4.01
C GLY A 73 -12.99 -3.80 3.60
N GLN A 74 -14.07 -3.30 4.18
CA GLN A 74 -14.53 -1.93 3.93
C GLN A 74 -13.51 -0.90 4.44
N LEU A 75 -12.90 -1.14 5.60
CA LEU A 75 -11.87 -0.26 6.14
C LEU A 75 -10.63 -0.26 5.24
N PHE A 76 -10.21 -1.42 4.75
CA PHE A 76 -9.08 -1.51 3.83
C PHE A 76 -9.38 -0.85 2.48
N ALA A 77 -10.64 -0.86 2.03
CA ALA A 77 -11.05 -0.12 0.85
C ALA A 77 -10.86 1.39 1.06
N ILE A 78 -11.23 1.90 2.23
CA ILE A 78 -11.04 3.30 2.58
C ILE A 78 -9.55 3.65 2.66
N ILE A 79 -8.74 2.79 3.28
CA ILE A 79 -7.29 2.99 3.35
C ILE A 79 -6.70 3.06 1.95
N GLY A 80 -7.09 2.14 1.07
CA GLY A 80 -6.64 2.14 -0.32
C GLY A 80 -7.05 3.41 -1.05
N LEU A 81 -8.26 3.90 -0.82
CA LEU A 81 -8.72 5.16 -1.41
C LEU A 81 -7.88 6.35 -0.96
N LEU A 82 -7.50 6.40 0.32
CA LEU A 82 -6.61 7.45 0.82
C LEU A 82 -5.28 7.44 0.08
N TRP A 83 -4.70 6.26 -0.15
CA TRP A 83 -3.46 6.15 -0.92
C TRP A 83 -3.65 6.58 -2.38
N VAL A 84 -4.78 6.21 -3.00
CA VAL A 84 -5.10 6.64 -4.36
C VAL A 84 -5.16 8.16 -4.46
N LEU A 85 -5.81 8.81 -3.51
CA LEU A 85 -5.93 10.26 -3.49
C LEU A 85 -4.55 10.92 -3.33
N LEU A 86 -3.73 10.41 -2.41
CA LEU A 86 -2.40 10.97 -2.18
C LEU A 86 -1.48 10.77 -3.38
N LEU A 87 -1.41 9.54 -3.88
CA LEU A 87 -0.53 9.23 -5.01
C LEU A 87 -0.99 9.94 -6.28
N GLY A 88 -2.30 10.07 -6.48
CA GLY A 88 -2.84 10.83 -7.60
C GLY A 88 -2.47 12.30 -7.50
N PHE A 89 -2.52 12.87 -6.30
CA PHE A 89 -2.09 14.25 -6.06
C PHE A 89 -0.59 14.43 -6.35
N HIS A 90 0.24 13.50 -5.88
CA HIS A 90 1.69 13.56 -6.14
C HIS A 90 2.01 13.48 -7.63
N GLY A 91 1.30 12.62 -8.36
CA GLY A 91 1.48 12.51 -9.80
C GLY A 91 1.01 13.75 -10.56
N ALA A 92 -0.13 14.31 -10.17
CA ALA A 92 -0.70 15.49 -10.81
C ALA A 92 0.14 16.75 -10.59
N THR A 93 0.77 16.86 -9.42
CA THR A 93 1.61 18.02 -9.07
C THR A 93 3.07 17.86 -9.45
N GLY A 94 3.47 16.67 -9.90
CA GLY A 94 4.86 16.38 -10.22
C GLY A 94 5.76 16.16 -9.03
N GLN A 95 5.20 16.01 -7.81
CA GLN A 95 6.00 15.76 -6.61
C GLN A 95 6.68 14.39 -6.64
N ALA A 96 6.06 13.42 -7.28
CA ALA A 96 6.63 12.10 -7.50
C ALA A 96 6.30 11.65 -8.92
N SER A 97 7.04 10.69 -9.43
CA SER A 97 6.89 10.22 -10.80
C SER A 97 7.44 8.80 -10.95
N GLY A 98 7.40 8.27 -12.17
CA GLY A 98 8.03 7.02 -12.55
C GLY A 98 7.28 5.78 -12.08
N PRO A 99 7.91 4.59 -12.27
CA PRO A 99 7.25 3.32 -11.98
C PRO A 99 6.80 3.14 -10.54
N PRO A 100 7.53 3.60 -9.50
CA PRO A 100 7.04 3.43 -8.13
C PRO A 100 5.74 4.16 -7.88
N LEU A 101 5.57 5.37 -8.43
CA LEU A 101 4.33 6.12 -8.26
C LEU A 101 3.17 5.47 -9.01
N PHE A 102 3.34 5.28 -10.33
CA PHE A 102 2.24 4.82 -11.17
C PHE A 102 1.90 3.36 -10.90
N GLY A 103 2.90 2.52 -10.63
CA GLY A 103 2.67 1.13 -10.24
C GLY A 103 1.87 1.02 -8.96
N ASN A 104 2.26 1.76 -7.93
CA ASN A 104 1.54 1.76 -6.66
C ASN A 104 0.15 2.38 -6.79
N LEU A 105 -0.01 3.43 -7.61
CA LEU A 105 -1.31 4.03 -7.85
C LEU A 105 -2.28 3.01 -8.47
N ILE A 106 -1.87 2.33 -9.52
CA ILE A 106 -2.69 1.32 -10.19
C ILE A 106 -3.04 0.18 -9.22
N ILE A 107 -2.06 -0.33 -8.49
CA ILE A 107 -2.26 -1.39 -7.51
C ILE A 107 -3.29 -0.97 -6.45
N ASN A 108 -3.17 0.23 -5.92
CA ASN A 108 -4.10 0.72 -4.90
C ASN A 108 -5.51 0.92 -5.45
N VAL A 109 -5.65 1.39 -6.68
CA VAL A 109 -6.97 1.51 -7.33
C VAL A 109 -7.63 0.14 -7.44
N VAL A 110 -6.88 -0.85 -7.94
CA VAL A 110 -7.41 -2.20 -8.12
C VAL A 110 -7.77 -2.82 -6.78
N LEU A 111 -6.87 -2.74 -5.79
CA LEU A 111 -7.11 -3.35 -4.48
C LEU A 111 -8.25 -2.66 -3.73
N ALA A 112 -8.34 -1.33 -3.78
CA ALA A 112 -9.43 -0.61 -3.14
C ALA A 112 -10.79 -1.03 -3.75
N ALA A 113 -10.85 -1.15 -5.07
CA ALA A 113 -12.06 -1.59 -5.76
C ALA A 113 -12.41 -3.03 -5.37
N LEU A 114 -11.42 -3.92 -5.32
CA LEU A 114 -11.66 -5.31 -4.93
C LEU A 114 -12.14 -5.44 -3.48
N PHE A 115 -11.51 -4.72 -2.56
CA PHE A 115 -11.96 -4.70 -1.17
C PHE A 115 -13.41 -4.20 -1.07
N PHE A 116 -13.72 -3.12 -1.78
CA PHE A 116 -15.06 -2.56 -1.75
C PHE A 116 -16.10 -3.55 -2.29
N VAL A 117 -15.84 -4.13 -3.46
CA VAL A 117 -16.79 -5.03 -4.13
C VAL A 117 -16.99 -6.31 -3.32
N TYR A 118 -15.93 -6.92 -2.83
CA TYR A 118 -16.01 -8.21 -2.15
C TYR A 118 -16.35 -8.11 -0.67
N SER A 119 -16.34 -6.91 -0.09
CA SER A 119 -16.78 -6.67 1.29
C SER A 119 -18.20 -6.13 1.37
N LYS A 120 -18.85 -5.96 0.24
CA LYS A 120 -20.21 -5.44 0.13
C LYS A 120 -21.20 -6.52 0.52
N LYS A 121 -22.16 -6.19 1.34
CA LYS A 121 -23.27 -7.09 1.67
C LYS A 121 -24.55 -6.65 1.04
#